data_52e7901461e35b76ee21af8c3489000e
#
_entry.id   52e7901461e35b76ee21af8c3489000e
#
_cell.length_a   1.000
_cell.length_b   1.000
_cell.length_c   1.000
_cell.angle_alpha   90.00
_cell.angle_beta   90.00
_cell.angle_gamma   90.00
#
_symmetry.space_group_name_H-M   'P 1'
#
loop_
_entity.id
_entity.type
_entity.pdbx_description
1 polymer ?
#
loop_
_entity_poly.entity_id
_entity_poly.type
_entity_poly.pdbx_seq_one_letter_code
_entity_poly.pdbx_strand_id
1 'polypeptide(L)'
;MDNVRVRFAPSPTGYLHIGGLRTAVYNYLYAKQKGGKFLLRIEDTDRTRFVEGAIENLIRSLNWAGLEIDEGVMMKDGKVTEEGDCGPYIQSKRLDIYKKYVDQLLESGHAYYCFCTKERLDNLREGQKIKGQVPRYDGLCRSISLDEAKERIANGEEYVVRLKLPHDEDITFEDEARGKITINTNEMDDQVLMKSDGFPTYHMAVVVDDHLMGITHIIRGEEWLPSTPKHVYLYQALGWDVPTYIHLPGVLNKDHKKLSKRQGDVSVEDFKGHGYLPEGLVNYLALVGWSPEDNQEIFSMDELIEAFDTKRIARTGGVFDVKKLDWINSHYMKELSADELLDMSMPYIEKAGLFTKADVEKDPEHYRVLMETIQDGLDRLEQVPEACGFLYDDYEVTEEDALEQINSESAPAVIDALQEILKDMDAISLEDAGKLMKQVQKKSGVKGKNLYMPARAAMTGNVHGPELSNIIYLLGKDEILKRLEKAKSYRK
;
A
#
# COMPACT_ATOMS: atom_id res chain seq x y z
N MET A 1 -26.51 -13.36 14.06
CA MET A 1 -25.46 -12.36 13.77
C MET A 1 -25.63 -12.03 12.33
N ASP A 2 -25.94 -10.77 12.02
CA ASP A 2 -26.10 -10.33 10.65
C ASP A 2 -24.77 -10.55 9.91
N ASN A 3 -24.85 -11.21 8.76
CA ASN A 3 -23.66 -11.59 8.00
C ASN A 3 -23.03 -10.30 7.44
N VAL A 4 -21.98 -9.79 8.07
CA VAL A 4 -21.32 -8.55 7.66
C VAL A 4 -20.79 -8.69 6.24
N ARG A 5 -21.12 -7.73 5.39
CA ARG A 5 -20.64 -7.63 4.02
C ARG A 5 -20.10 -6.23 3.76
N VAL A 6 -18.85 -6.17 3.39
CA VAL A 6 -18.16 -4.94 3.01
C VAL A 6 -17.60 -5.04 1.60
N ARG A 7 -17.21 -3.93 1.01
CA ARG A 7 -16.64 -3.94 -0.33
C ARG A 7 -15.50 -2.94 -0.48
N PHE A 8 -14.47 -3.35 -1.18
CA PHE A 8 -13.55 -2.45 -1.85
C PHE A 8 -14.05 -2.25 -3.28
N ALA A 9 -14.26 -0.99 -3.69
CA ALA A 9 -14.94 -0.66 -4.93
C ALA A 9 -14.16 0.42 -5.73
N PRO A 10 -12.97 0.08 -6.25
CA PRO A 10 -12.12 1.03 -6.95
C PRO A 10 -12.54 1.24 -8.41
N SER A 11 -12.24 2.44 -8.93
CA SER A 11 -12.27 2.70 -10.37
C SER A 11 -10.93 2.30 -11.01
N PRO A 12 -10.94 1.60 -12.17
CA PRO A 12 -9.73 1.12 -12.84
C PRO A 12 -9.03 2.25 -13.64
N THR A 13 -8.59 3.29 -12.96
CA THR A 13 -7.99 4.51 -13.54
C THR A 13 -6.46 4.55 -13.44
N GLY A 14 -5.83 3.41 -13.15
CA GLY A 14 -4.39 3.24 -12.98
C GLY A 14 -4.06 2.18 -11.94
N TYR A 15 -2.79 2.08 -11.59
CA TYR A 15 -2.31 1.14 -10.59
C TYR A 15 -2.79 1.50 -9.18
N LEU A 16 -2.94 0.48 -8.33
CA LEU A 16 -3.46 0.64 -6.99
C LEU A 16 -2.55 1.54 -6.15
N HIS A 17 -3.12 2.66 -5.69
CA HIS A 17 -2.45 3.59 -4.78
C HIS A 17 -2.48 3.05 -3.35
N ILE A 18 -1.43 3.29 -2.54
CA ILE A 18 -1.37 2.81 -1.13
C ILE A 18 -2.53 3.33 -0.26
N GLY A 19 -3.08 4.51 -0.54
CA GLY A 19 -4.29 4.99 0.12
C GLY A 19 -5.53 4.13 -0.21
N GLY A 20 -5.59 3.59 -1.44
CA GLY A 20 -6.60 2.60 -1.83
C GLY A 20 -6.36 1.26 -1.15
N LEU A 21 -5.11 0.78 -1.13
CA LEU A 21 -4.75 -0.45 -0.41
C LEU A 21 -5.10 -0.34 1.08
N ARG A 22 -4.81 0.79 1.76
CA ARG A 22 -5.23 1.00 3.14
C ARG A 22 -6.75 0.88 3.32
N THR A 23 -7.53 1.44 2.40
CA THR A 23 -8.99 1.30 2.44
C THR A 23 -9.42 -0.16 2.28
N ALA A 24 -8.75 -0.91 1.40
CA ALA A 24 -8.99 -2.35 1.24
C ALA A 24 -8.61 -3.13 2.52
N VAL A 25 -7.46 -2.84 3.15
CA VAL A 25 -7.03 -3.43 4.42
C VAL A 25 -8.10 -3.23 5.50
N TYR A 26 -8.61 -2.01 5.70
CA TYR A 26 -9.62 -1.75 6.73
C TYR A 26 -10.93 -2.49 6.46
N ASN A 27 -11.37 -2.55 5.19
CA ASN A 27 -12.52 -3.37 4.81
C ASN A 27 -12.29 -4.85 5.13
N TYR A 28 -11.11 -5.38 4.78
CA TYR A 28 -10.73 -6.76 5.01
C TYR A 28 -10.68 -7.10 6.50
N LEU A 29 -9.97 -6.31 7.30
CA LEU A 29 -9.86 -6.52 8.74
C LEU A 29 -11.24 -6.51 9.42
N TYR A 30 -12.09 -5.55 9.06
CA TYR A 30 -13.45 -5.46 9.58
C TYR A 30 -14.29 -6.69 9.22
N ALA A 31 -14.26 -7.10 7.93
CA ALA A 31 -15.00 -8.27 7.48
C ALA A 31 -14.56 -9.54 8.22
N LYS A 32 -13.25 -9.79 8.24
CA LYS A 32 -12.71 -11.03 8.86
C LYS A 32 -12.95 -11.06 10.35
N GLN A 33 -12.79 -9.95 11.07
CA GLN A 33 -13.10 -9.86 12.50
C GLN A 33 -14.55 -10.20 12.80
N LYS A 34 -15.48 -9.81 11.95
CA LYS A 34 -16.92 -10.05 12.14
C LYS A 34 -17.38 -11.40 11.54
N GLY A 35 -16.48 -12.21 10.99
CA GLY A 35 -16.82 -13.44 10.27
C GLY A 35 -17.66 -13.21 9.03
N GLY A 36 -17.52 -12.03 8.41
CA GLY A 36 -18.25 -11.57 7.24
C GLY A 36 -17.52 -11.80 5.93
N LYS A 37 -17.97 -11.11 4.87
CA LYS A 37 -17.40 -11.21 3.51
C LYS A 37 -16.79 -9.89 3.05
N PHE A 38 -15.61 -9.99 2.42
CA PHE A 38 -14.92 -8.91 1.75
C PHE A 38 -15.12 -9.04 0.22
N LEU A 39 -15.80 -8.07 -0.38
CA LEU A 39 -16.14 -8.06 -1.80
C LEU A 39 -15.22 -7.12 -2.60
N LEU A 40 -14.91 -7.50 -3.84
CA LEU A 40 -14.30 -6.60 -4.82
C LEU A 40 -15.29 -6.27 -5.94
N ARG A 41 -15.65 -4.98 -6.07
CA ARG A 41 -16.45 -4.45 -7.17
C ARG A 41 -15.62 -3.47 -8.01
N ILE A 42 -15.74 -3.53 -9.33
CA ILE A 42 -15.07 -2.61 -10.25
C ILE A 42 -16.03 -1.51 -10.70
N GLU A 43 -15.67 -0.25 -10.44
CA GLU A 43 -16.46 0.93 -10.78
C GLU A 43 -15.89 1.61 -12.05
N ASP A 44 -16.24 1.07 -13.22
CA ASP A 44 -15.76 1.46 -14.54
C ASP A 44 -16.75 2.30 -15.35
N THR A 45 -17.67 2.98 -14.70
CA THR A 45 -18.69 3.84 -15.37
C THR A 45 -18.10 5.13 -15.97
N ASP A 46 -16.88 5.50 -15.60
CA ASP A 46 -16.11 6.56 -16.25
C ASP A 46 -15.13 5.97 -17.26
N ARG A 47 -15.62 5.73 -18.46
CA ARG A 47 -14.82 5.11 -19.55
C ARG A 47 -13.70 5.98 -20.08
N THR A 48 -13.75 7.30 -19.83
CA THR A 48 -12.70 8.23 -20.31
C THR A 48 -11.39 8.10 -19.53
N ARG A 49 -11.45 7.56 -18.30
CA ARG A 49 -10.29 7.35 -17.43
C ARG A 49 -9.89 5.89 -17.26
N PHE A 50 -10.51 4.99 -18.02
CA PHE A 50 -10.15 3.58 -17.97
C PHE A 50 -8.71 3.35 -18.43
N VAL A 51 -7.95 2.54 -17.70
CA VAL A 51 -6.58 2.13 -18.02
C VAL A 51 -6.54 0.62 -18.21
N GLU A 52 -6.06 0.18 -19.36
CA GLU A 52 -5.89 -1.24 -19.67
C GLU A 52 -4.91 -1.90 -18.68
N GLY A 53 -5.22 -3.11 -18.22
CA GLY A 53 -4.43 -3.84 -17.21
C GLY A 53 -4.60 -3.36 -15.77
N ALA A 54 -5.38 -2.29 -15.51
CA ALA A 54 -5.57 -1.78 -14.16
C ALA A 54 -6.35 -2.76 -13.26
N ILE A 55 -7.31 -3.50 -13.80
CA ILE A 55 -8.10 -4.50 -13.03
C ILE A 55 -7.19 -5.65 -12.61
N GLU A 56 -6.39 -6.18 -13.52
CA GLU A 56 -5.43 -7.25 -13.25
C GLU A 56 -4.37 -6.82 -12.23
N ASN A 57 -3.84 -5.61 -12.37
CA ASN A 57 -2.90 -5.04 -11.40
C ASN A 57 -3.53 -4.93 -10.01
N LEU A 58 -4.74 -4.41 -9.92
CA LEU A 58 -5.46 -4.25 -8.68
C LEU A 58 -5.66 -5.58 -7.96
N ILE A 59 -6.11 -6.63 -8.67
CA ILE A 59 -6.31 -7.96 -8.08
C ILE A 59 -4.96 -8.54 -7.62
N ARG A 60 -3.90 -8.45 -8.45
CA ARG A 60 -2.56 -8.89 -8.07
C ARG A 60 -2.02 -8.16 -6.84
N SER A 61 -2.27 -6.86 -6.73
CA SER A 61 -1.84 -6.07 -5.58
C SER A 61 -2.57 -6.47 -4.30
N LEU A 62 -3.89 -6.74 -4.37
CA LEU A 62 -4.66 -7.25 -3.21
C LEU A 62 -4.18 -8.64 -2.80
N ASN A 63 -4.00 -9.55 -3.74
CA ASN A 63 -3.50 -10.91 -3.47
C ASN A 63 -2.08 -10.88 -2.89
N TRP A 64 -1.20 -10.03 -3.42
CA TRP A 64 0.15 -9.83 -2.87
C TRP A 64 0.12 -9.32 -1.43
N ALA A 65 -0.83 -8.44 -1.11
CA ALA A 65 -1.04 -7.94 0.25
C ALA A 65 -1.75 -8.94 1.19
N GLY A 66 -2.04 -10.17 0.75
CA GLY A 66 -2.73 -11.18 1.55
C GLY A 66 -4.22 -10.91 1.77
N LEU A 67 -4.84 -10.03 0.97
CA LEU A 67 -6.25 -9.70 1.08
C LEU A 67 -7.09 -10.60 0.16
N GLU A 68 -7.54 -11.73 0.70
CA GLU A 68 -8.38 -12.68 -0.03
C GLU A 68 -9.78 -12.12 -0.29
N ILE A 69 -10.19 -12.16 -1.56
CA ILE A 69 -11.51 -11.70 -2.01
C ILE A 69 -12.49 -12.88 -1.85
N ASP A 70 -13.53 -12.70 -1.02
CA ASP A 70 -14.54 -13.74 -0.79
C ASP A 70 -15.58 -13.80 -1.91
N GLU A 71 -15.84 -12.67 -2.58
CA GLU A 71 -16.87 -12.53 -3.61
C GLU A 71 -16.56 -11.31 -4.49
N GLY A 72 -16.85 -11.38 -5.78
CA GLY A 72 -16.63 -10.25 -6.68
C GLY A 72 -15.72 -10.55 -7.85
N VAL A 73 -14.94 -9.55 -8.26
CA VAL A 73 -13.97 -9.69 -9.35
C VAL A 73 -12.66 -10.26 -8.81
N MET A 74 -12.18 -11.34 -9.41
CA MET A 74 -10.96 -12.03 -8.98
C MET A 74 -10.17 -12.59 -10.15
N MET A 75 -8.99 -13.14 -9.86
CA MET A 75 -8.13 -13.79 -10.86
C MET A 75 -8.23 -15.32 -10.70
N LYS A 76 -8.57 -16.01 -11.81
CA LYS A 76 -8.56 -17.48 -11.87
C LYS A 76 -7.91 -17.93 -13.18
N ASP A 77 -6.96 -18.83 -13.07
CA ASP A 77 -6.18 -19.33 -14.23
C ASP A 77 -5.58 -18.20 -15.10
N GLY A 78 -5.11 -17.11 -14.46
CA GLY A 78 -4.52 -15.96 -15.14
C GLY A 78 -5.50 -15.03 -15.83
N LYS A 79 -6.83 -15.23 -15.64
CA LYS A 79 -7.89 -14.41 -16.25
C LYS A 79 -8.75 -13.75 -15.18
N VAL A 80 -9.22 -12.55 -15.49
CA VAL A 80 -10.20 -11.85 -14.67
C VAL A 80 -11.55 -12.55 -14.79
N THR A 81 -12.11 -12.97 -13.65
CA THR A 81 -13.41 -13.65 -13.53
C THR A 81 -14.28 -12.96 -12.49
N GLU A 82 -15.53 -13.34 -12.39
CA GLU A 82 -16.46 -12.86 -11.37
C GLU A 82 -17.06 -14.08 -10.65
N GLU A 83 -17.00 -14.10 -9.32
CA GLU A 83 -17.56 -15.18 -8.50
C GLU A 83 -18.45 -14.62 -7.39
N GLY A 84 -19.58 -15.30 -7.13
CA GLY A 84 -20.57 -14.94 -6.11
C GLY A 84 -21.98 -14.86 -6.65
N ASP A 85 -22.94 -14.61 -5.75
CA ASP A 85 -24.38 -14.72 -6.05
C ASP A 85 -25.03 -13.38 -6.46
N CYS A 86 -24.31 -12.25 -6.35
CA CYS A 86 -24.84 -10.89 -6.55
C CYS A 86 -24.32 -10.20 -7.82
N GLY A 87 -23.65 -10.96 -8.69
CA GLY A 87 -23.05 -10.45 -9.93
C GLY A 87 -24.07 -9.86 -10.94
N PRO A 88 -23.54 -9.22 -11.99
CA PRO A 88 -22.14 -8.88 -12.26
C PRO A 88 -21.54 -7.91 -11.24
N TYR A 89 -20.20 -7.98 -11.03
CA TYR A 89 -19.48 -7.10 -10.10
C TYR A 89 -18.69 -6.00 -10.82
N ILE A 90 -18.84 -5.88 -12.14
CA ILE A 90 -18.30 -4.82 -12.98
C ILE A 90 -19.45 -3.91 -13.40
N GLN A 91 -19.40 -2.63 -13.03
CA GLN A 91 -20.54 -1.72 -13.18
C GLN A 91 -21.00 -1.50 -14.62
N SER A 92 -20.11 -1.48 -15.59
CA SER A 92 -20.47 -1.36 -17.01
C SER A 92 -21.35 -2.51 -17.52
N LYS A 93 -21.39 -3.65 -16.82
CA LYS A 93 -22.26 -4.79 -17.14
C LYS A 93 -23.65 -4.73 -16.50
N ARG A 94 -23.94 -3.66 -15.74
CA ARG A 94 -25.16 -3.53 -14.89
C ARG A 94 -26.11 -2.41 -15.35
N LEU A 95 -25.94 -1.87 -16.55
CA LEU A 95 -26.67 -0.69 -17.02
C LEU A 95 -28.20 -0.83 -16.94
N ASP A 96 -28.72 -2.01 -17.30
CA ASP A 96 -30.18 -2.29 -17.25
C ASP A 96 -30.71 -2.29 -15.80
N ILE A 97 -29.89 -2.72 -14.85
CA ILE A 97 -30.22 -2.67 -13.41
C ILE A 97 -30.38 -1.21 -12.97
N TYR A 98 -29.41 -0.35 -13.29
CA TYR A 98 -29.48 1.06 -12.90
C TYR A 98 -30.67 1.76 -13.53
N LYS A 99 -30.95 1.49 -14.83
CA LYS A 99 -32.10 2.05 -15.51
C LYS A 99 -33.41 1.70 -14.81
N LYS A 100 -33.61 0.45 -14.42
CA LYS A 100 -34.81 0.00 -13.69
C LYS A 100 -35.06 0.86 -12.43
N TYR A 101 -34.01 1.12 -11.61
CA TYR A 101 -34.18 1.88 -10.37
C TYR A 101 -34.28 3.39 -10.61
N VAL A 102 -33.68 3.91 -11.69
CA VAL A 102 -33.91 5.30 -12.10
C VAL A 102 -35.33 5.50 -12.56
N ASP A 103 -35.91 4.57 -13.33
CA ASP A 103 -37.33 4.62 -13.76
C ASP A 103 -38.24 4.61 -12.51
N GLN A 104 -37.98 3.77 -11.52
CA GLN A 104 -38.70 3.76 -10.24
C GLN A 104 -38.65 5.12 -9.53
N LEU A 105 -37.47 5.78 -9.49
CA LEU A 105 -37.34 7.11 -8.88
C LEU A 105 -38.08 8.20 -9.66
N LEU A 106 -38.14 8.11 -10.98
CA LEU A 106 -38.91 9.01 -11.83
C LEU A 106 -40.41 8.86 -11.60
N GLU A 107 -40.91 7.61 -11.55
CA GLU A 107 -42.32 7.31 -11.31
C GLU A 107 -42.76 7.72 -9.90
N SER A 108 -41.93 7.54 -8.90
CA SER A 108 -42.22 7.94 -7.53
C SER A 108 -42.02 9.44 -7.27
N GLY A 109 -41.52 10.21 -8.24
CA GLY A 109 -41.28 11.64 -8.13
C GLY A 109 -40.03 12.04 -7.33
N HIS A 110 -39.13 11.09 -7.05
CA HIS A 110 -37.84 11.34 -6.39
C HIS A 110 -36.72 11.66 -7.38
N ALA A 111 -36.98 11.59 -8.68
CA ALA A 111 -36.08 12.03 -9.74
C ALA A 111 -36.86 12.79 -10.81
N TYR A 112 -36.13 13.49 -11.69
CA TYR A 112 -36.71 14.21 -12.82
C TYR A 112 -35.71 14.33 -13.98
N TYR A 113 -36.26 14.53 -15.19
CA TYR A 113 -35.46 14.78 -16.38
C TYR A 113 -34.99 16.23 -16.42
N CYS A 114 -33.74 16.44 -16.77
CA CYS A 114 -33.11 17.74 -16.90
C CYS A 114 -32.54 17.92 -18.31
N PHE A 115 -32.99 18.94 -19.03
CA PHE A 115 -32.61 19.27 -20.39
C PHE A 115 -31.64 20.45 -20.51
N CYS A 116 -31.01 20.83 -19.38
CA CYS A 116 -30.03 21.91 -19.39
C CYS A 116 -28.77 21.52 -20.14
N THR A 117 -28.37 22.34 -21.10
CA THR A 117 -27.11 22.16 -21.83
C THR A 117 -25.89 22.41 -20.93
N LYS A 118 -24.77 21.85 -21.33
CA LYS A 118 -23.50 22.08 -20.63
C LYS A 118 -23.14 23.57 -20.57
N GLU A 119 -23.30 24.28 -21.69
CA GLU A 119 -23.03 25.72 -21.78
C GLU A 119 -23.86 26.52 -20.77
N ARG A 120 -25.18 26.24 -20.68
CA ARG A 120 -26.04 26.89 -19.67
C ARG A 120 -25.54 26.65 -18.25
N LEU A 121 -25.20 25.41 -17.92
CA LEU A 121 -24.73 25.05 -16.59
C LEU A 121 -23.38 25.68 -16.25
N ASP A 122 -22.49 25.79 -17.22
CA ASP A 122 -21.19 26.45 -17.02
C ASP A 122 -21.36 27.97 -16.81
N ASN A 123 -22.21 28.64 -17.60
CA ASN A 123 -22.58 30.05 -17.42
C ASN A 123 -23.24 30.31 -16.05
N LEU A 124 -24.13 29.41 -15.60
CA LEU A 124 -24.75 29.50 -14.28
C LEU A 124 -23.69 29.46 -13.16
N ARG A 125 -22.78 28.48 -13.22
CA ARG A 125 -21.72 28.30 -12.22
C ARG A 125 -20.75 29.50 -12.19
N GLU A 126 -20.40 30.02 -13.37
CA GLU A 126 -19.53 31.18 -13.46
C GLU A 126 -20.20 32.45 -12.87
N GLY A 127 -21.48 32.65 -13.20
CA GLY A 127 -22.26 33.75 -12.62
C GLY A 127 -22.40 33.68 -11.10
N GLN A 128 -22.54 32.46 -10.55
CA GLN A 128 -22.59 32.21 -9.10
C GLN A 128 -21.21 32.51 -8.46
N LYS A 129 -20.11 32.09 -9.07
CA LYS A 129 -18.73 32.37 -8.59
C LYS A 129 -18.46 33.87 -8.55
N ILE A 130 -18.83 34.62 -9.60
CA ILE A 130 -18.67 36.08 -9.66
C ILE A 130 -19.41 36.75 -8.49
N LYS A 131 -20.57 36.21 -8.10
CA LYS A 131 -21.36 36.71 -6.95
C LYS A 131 -20.89 36.21 -5.59
N GLY A 132 -19.78 35.44 -5.53
CA GLY A 132 -19.27 34.84 -4.29
C GLY A 132 -20.15 33.70 -3.73
N GLN A 133 -21.04 33.14 -4.54
CA GLN A 133 -21.92 32.04 -4.17
C GLN A 133 -21.27 30.69 -4.46
N VAL A 134 -21.62 29.66 -3.70
CA VAL A 134 -21.24 28.28 -4.01
C VAL A 134 -21.96 27.82 -5.26
N PRO A 135 -21.25 27.35 -6.32
CA PRO A 135 -21.87 26.88 -7.55
C PRO A 135 -22.80 25.69 -7.31
N ARG A 136 -24.08 25.84 -7.67
CA ARG A 136 -25.13 24.81 -7.53
C ARG A 136 -26.06 24.84 -8.74
N TYR A 137 -26.67 23.71 -9.01
CA TYR A 137 -27.76 23.66 -9.98
C TYR A 137 -28.97 24.41 -9.44
N ASP A 138 -29.61 25.21 -10.28
CA ASP A 138 -30.71 26.12 -9.88
C ASP A 138 -32.12 25.48 -9.93
N GLY A 139 -32.21 24.20 -10.28
CA GLY A 139 -33.48 23.47 -10.31
C GLY A 139 -34.41 23.83 -11.48
N LEU A 140 -33.93 24.49 -12.55
CA LEU A 140 -34.76 24.96 -13.66
C LEU A 140 -35.72 23.91 -14.20
N CYS A 141 -35.27 22.64 -14.38
CA CYS A 141 -36.11 21.58 -14.96
C CYS A 141 -36.94 20.83 -13.91
N ARG A 142 -36.85 21.19 -12.64
CA ARG A 142 -37.46 20.47 -11.52
C ARG A 142 -38.99 20.46 -11.55
N SER A 143 -39.62 21.44 -12.23
CA SER A 143 -41.07 21.57 -12.35
C SER A 143 -41.63 20.97 -13.65
N ILE A 144 -40.79 20.46 -14.55
CA ILE A 144 -41.22 19.80 -15.79
C ILE A 144 -41.98 18.51 -15.43
N SER A 145 -43.20 18.36 -15.96
CA SER A 145 -43.98 17.15 -15.72
C SER A 145 -43.37 15.94 -16.46
N LEU A 146 -43.66 14.73 -15.95
CA LEU A 146 -43.17 13.50 -16.58
C LEU A 146 -43.66 13.36 -18.02
N ASP A 147 -44.90 13.79 -18.31
CA ASP A 147 -45.48 13.69 -19.68
C ASP A 147 -44.79 14.70 -20.62
N GLU A 148 -44.60 15.95 -20.21
CA GLU A 148 -43.84 16.93 -20.97
C GLU A 148 -42.40 16.46 -21.22
N ALA A 149 -41.75 15.88 -20.21
CA ALA A 149 -40.41 15.35 -20.36
C ALA A 149 -40.37 14.19 -21.39
N LYS A 150 -41.32 13.28 -21.36
CA LYS A 150 -41.43 12.19 -22.32
C LYS A 150 -41.63 12.71 -23.75
N GLU A 151 -42.45 13.74 -23.94
CA GLU A 151 -42.68 14.39 -25.23
C GLU A 151 -41.36 15.00 -25.77
N ARG A 152 -40.63 15.73 -24.95
CA ARG A 152 -39.33 16.32 -25.31
C ARG A 152 -38.29 15.24 -25.65
N ILE A 153 -38.22 14.15 -24.92
CA ILE A 153 -37.36 12.99 -25.21
C ILE A 153 -37.77 12.35 -26.56
N ALA A 154 -39.05 12.17 -26.81
CA ALA A 154 -39.57 11.64 -28.09
C ALA A 154 -39.19 12.54 -29.28
N ASN A 155 -39.07 13.86 -29.06
CA ASN A 155 -38.62 14.82 -30.05
C ASN A 155 -37.08 14.88 -30.19
N GLY A 156 -36.32 14.03 -29.45
CA GLY A 156 -34.88 13.88 -29.58
C GLY A 156 -34.07 14.86 -28.76
N GLU A 157 -34.64 15.53 -27.76
CA GLU A 157 -33.85 16.39 -26.85
C GLU A 157 -32.95 15.54 -25.94
N GLU A 158 -31.69 15.95 -25.85
CA GLU A 158 -30.73 15.33 -24.90
C GLU A 158 -31.11 15.65 -23.45
N TYR A 159 -30.99 14.67 -22.59
CA TYR A 159 -31.31 14.83 -21.16
C TYR A 159 -30.36 14.07 -20.25
N VAL A 160 -30.39 14.46 -18.99
CA VAL A 160 -29.84 13.71 -17.86
C VAL A 160 -30.98 13.47 -16.84
N VAL A 161 -30.84 12.50 -15.96
CA VAL A 161 -31.76 12.33 -14.84
C VAL A 161 -31.11 12.85 -13.58
N ARG A 162 -31.84 13.68 -12.81
CA ARG A 162 -31.38 14.22 -11.55
C ARG A 162 -32.21 13.73 -10.38
N LEU A 163 -31.55 13.55 -9.22
CA LEU A 163 -32.18 13.35 -7.94
C LEU A 163 -33.03 14.58 -7.59
N LYS A 164 -34.21 14.42 -7.06
CA LYS A 164 -35.10 15.47 -6.58
C LYS A 164 -35.06 15.51 -5.05
N LEU A 165 -34.11 16.26 -4.50
CA LEU A 165 -33.97 16.42 -3.05
C LEU A 165 -35.17 17.21 -2.46
N PRO A 166 -35.68 16.87 -1.27
CA PRO A 166 -36.64 17.71 -0.58
C PRO A 166 -36.02 19.07 -0.20
N HIS A 167 -36.83 20.06 0.04
CA HIS A 167 -36.40 21.37 0.47
C HIS A 167 -36.47 21.46 1.98
N ASP A 168 -35.42 22.04 2.62
CA ASP A 168 -35.34 22.35 4.05
C ASP A 168 -35.59 21.14 4.96
N GLU A 169 -35.02 19.99 4.58
CA GLU A 169 -35.08 18.78 5.39
C GLU A 169 -33.69 18.40 5.89
N ASP A 170 -33.64 17.92 7.13
CA ASP A 170 -32.40 17.40 7.74
C ASP A 170 -32.26 15.91 7.43
N ILE A 171 -31.16 15.56 6.77
CA ILE A 171 -30.77 14.17 6.55
C ILE A 171 -29.73 13.79 7.59
N THR A 172 -30.05 12.77 8.37
CA THR A 172 -29.21 12.27 9.46
C THR A 172 -28.78 10.85 9.20
N PHE A 173 -27.50 10.53 9.46
CA PHE A 173 -26.96 9.19 9.43
C PHE A 173 -25.92 8.98 10.53
N GLU A 174 -25.64 7.72 10.84
CA GLU A 174 -24.61 7.32 11.79
C GLU A 174 -23.33 6.93 11.04
N ASP A 175 -22.20 7.42 11.55
CA ASP A 175 -20.85 7.04 11.11
C ASP A 175 -20.08 6.50 12.32
N GLU A 176 -19.62 5.25 12.26
CA GLU A 176 -18.99 4.61 13.44
C GLU A 176 -17.70 5.32 13.89
N ALA A 177 -16.94 5.94 12.95
CA ALA A 177 -15.72 6.66 13.27
C ALA A 177 -15.98 8.11 13.70
N ARG A 178 -17.10 8.72 13.26
CA ARG A 178 -17.38 10.16 13.41
C ARG A 178 -18.61 10.48 14.27
N GLY A 179 -19.45 9.48 14.53
CA GLY A 179 -20.71 9.63 15.25
C GLY A 179 -21.85 10.13 14.35
N LYS A 180 -22.87 10.69 14.96
CA LYS A 180 -24.06 11.18 14.27
C LYS A 180 -23.77 12.43 13.46
N ILE A 181 -24.13 12.41 12.18
CA ILE A 181 -23.96 13.53 11.23
C ILE A 181 -25.31 13.91 10.67
N THR A 182 -25.61 15.22 10.70
CA THR A 182 -26.83 15.80 10.16
C THR A 182 -26.47 16.93 9.19
N ILE A 183 -27.03 16.89 7.97
CA ILE A 183 -26.82 17.91 6.94
C ILE A 183 -28.19 18.28 6.36
N ASN A 184 -28.46 19.60 6.28
CA ASN A 184 -29.69 20.13 5.71
C ASN A 184 -29.63 20.07 4.16
N THR A 185 -30.75 19.69 3.53
CA THR A 185 -30.84 19.58 2.05
C THR A 185 -30.63 20.91 1.32
N ASN A 186 -30.84 22.05 1.98
CA ASN A 186 -30.54 23.37 1.44
C ASN A 186 -29.02 23.58 1.21
N GLU A 187 -28.16 22.75 1.79
CA GLU A 187 -26.72 22.78 1.55
C GLU A 187 -26.30 21.96 0.33
N MET A 188 -27.23 21.22 -0.28
CA MET A 188 -26.97 20.30 -1.39
C MET A 188 -27.65 20.79 -2.68
N ASP A 189 -27.32 20.17 -3.80
CA ASP A 189 -27.97 20.35 -5.09
C ASP A 189 -28.49 19.02 -5.64
N ASP A 190 -29.45 19.11 -6.58
CA ASP A 190 -29.99 17.95 -7.25
C ASP A 190 -28.93 17.28 -8.14
N GLN A 191 -28.37 16.20 -7.62
CA GLN A 191 -27.27 15.44 -8.24
C GLN A 191 -27.74 14.73 -9.52
N VAL A 192 -26.90 14.69 -10.56
CA VAL A 192 -27.12 13.84 -11.72
C VAL A 192 -27.00 12.38 -11.29
N LEU A 193 -28.01 11.57 -11.61
CA LEU A 193 -28.03 10.12 -11.39
C LEU A 193 -27.65 9.35 -12.67
N MET A 194 -28.25 9.75 -13.82
CA MET A 194 -27.91 9.18 -15.13
C MET A 194 -27.42 10.25 -16.06
N LYS A 195 -26.33 9.96 -16.75
CA LYS A 195 -25.72 10.82 -17.76
C LYS A 195 -26.45 10.68 -19.11
N SER A 196 -26.24 11.61 -20.04
CA SER A 196 -26.82 11.58 -21.38
C SER A 196 -26.35 10.40 -22.24
N ASP A 197 -25.19 9.81 -21.91
CA ASP A 197 -24.66 8.61 -22.55
C ASP A 197 -25.30 7.29 -22.04
N GLY A 198 -26.27 7.38 -21.12
CA GLY A 198 -26.95 6.23 -20.54
C GLY A 198 -26.20 5.54 -19.40
N PHE A 199 -25.02 6.03 -19.01
CA PHE A 199 -24.29 5.51 -17.87
C PHE A 199 -24.74 6.21 -16.57
N PRO A 200 -24.80 5.48 -15.45
CA PRO A 200 -25.04 6.10 -14.15
C PRO A 200 -23.84 6.95 -13.73
N THR A 201 -24.10 7.92 -12.88
CA THR A 201 -23.02 8.52 -12.07
C THR A 201 -22.67 7.59 -10.90
N TYR A 202 -21.51 7.84 -10.29
CA TYR A 202 -21.08 7.15 -9.07
C TYR A 202 -22.22 7.09 -8.02
N HIS A 203 -22.92 8.20 -7.79
CA HIS A 203 -23.93 8.30 -6.75
C HIS A 203 -25.09 7.32 -6.94
N MET A 204 -25.54 7.10 -8.16
CA MET A 204 -26.60 6.12 -8.47
C MET A 204 -26.08 4.70 -8.40
N ALA A 205 -24.94 4.44 -9.05
CA ALA A 205 -24.38 3.11 -9.16
C ALA A 205 -24.01 2.52 -7.80
N VAL A 206 -23.32 3.30 -6.94
CA VAL A 206 -22.86 2.82 -5.64
C VAL A 206 -24.02 2.42 -4.72
N VAL A 207 -25.11 3.20 -4.69
CA VAL A 207 -26.26 2.92 -3.83
C VAL A 207 -27.00 1.67 -4.29
N VAL A 208 -27.26 1.55 -5.60
CA VAL A 208 -27.93 0.37 -6.17
C VAL A 208 -27.10 -0.89 -5.95
N ASP A 209 -25.81 -0.81 -6.19
CA ASP A 209 -24.94 -1.97 -6.08
C ASP A 209 -24.74 -2.39 -4.62
N ASP A 210 -24.53 -1.44 -3.71
CA ASP A 210 -24.38 -1.73 -2.29
C ASP A 210 -25.63 -2.41 -1.74
N HIS A 211 -26.84 -1.96 -2.14
CA HIS A 211 -28.09 -2.63 -1.77
C HIS A 211 -28.19 -4.04 -2.35
N LEU A 212 -28.03 -4.19 -3.66
CA LEU A 212 -28.24 -5.48 -4.34
C LEU A 212 -27.16 -6.51 -4.01
N MET A 213 -25.95 -6.07 -3.62
CA MET A 213 -24.88 -6.93 -3.14
C MET A 213 -24.95 -7.17 -1.62
N GLY A 214 -25.99 -6.65 -0.94
CA GLY A 214 -26.23 -6.83 0.48
C GLY A 214 -25.14 -6.23 1.36
N ILE A 215 -24.54 -5.12 0.94
CA ILE A 215 -23.50 -4.43 1.71
C ILE A 215 -24.11 -3.85 2.98
N THR A 216 -23.57 -4.24 4.12
CA THR A 216 -24.05 -3.83 5.45
C THR A 216 -23.26 -2.65 6.01
N HIS A 217 -21.97 -2.57 5.67
CA HIS A 217 -21.07 -1.51 6.13
C HIS A 217 -20.28 -0.92 4.96
N ILE A 218 -20.29 0.40 4.85
CA ILE A 218 -19.61 1.17 3.80
C ILE A 218 -18.38 1.83 4.37
N ILE A 219 -17.22 1.19 4.21
CA ILE A 219 -15.93 1.70 4.63
C ILE A 219 -15.26 2.35 3.43
N ARG A 220 -15.02 3.68 3.48
CA ARG A 220 -14.47 4.46 2.35
C ARG A 220 -13.78 5.74 2.80
N GLY A 221 -13.06 6.41 1.92
CA GLY A 221 -12.39 7.67 2.21
C GLY A 221 -13.36 8.82 2.56
N GLU A 222 -12.90 9.73 3.41
CA GLU A 222 -13.68 10.90 3.89
C GLU A 222 -14.05 11.90 2.80
N GLU A 223 -13.41 11.84 1.64
CA GLU A 223 -13.75 12.67 0.48
C GLU A 223 -15.19 12.46 0.00
N TRP A 224 -15.79 11.33 0.36
CA TRP A 224 -17.18 11.00 0.04
C TRP A 224 -18.19 11.44 1.12
N LEU A 225 -17.72 11.92 2.25
CA LEU A 225 -18.58 12.36 3.35
C LEU A 225 -19.60 13.44 2.92
N PRO A 226 -19.22 14.47 2.12
CA PRO A 226 -20.20 15.47 1.66
C PRO A 226 -21.30 14.91 0.72
N SER A 227 -21.05 13.75 0.11
CA SER A 227 -22.03 13.08 -0.77
C SER A 227 -22.92 12.10 -0.03
N THR A 228 -22.57 11.70 1.19
CA THR A 228 -23.27 10.68 1.97
C THR A 228 -24.76 11.01 2.20
N PRO A 229 -25.16 12.25 2.52
CA PRO A 229 -26.59 12.57 2.70
C PRO A 229 -27.43 12.29 1.44
N LYS A 230 -26.87 12.52 0.24
CA LYS A 230 -27.54 12.21 -1.04
C LYS A 230 -27.72 10.71 -1.22
N HIS A 231 -26.74 9.91 -0.79
CA HIS A 231 -26.84 8.45 -0.80
C HIS A 231 -27.89 7.96 0.20
N VAL A 232 -27.89 8.49 1.41
CA VAL A 232 -28.90 8.19 2.44
C VAL A 232 -30.32 8.49 1.92
N TYR A 233 -30.51 9.64 1.28
CA TYR A 233 -31.78 9.99 0.69
C TYR A 233 -32.16 9.04 -0.46
N LEU A 234 -31.21 8.59 -1.29
CA LEU A 234 -31.46 7.59 -2.34
C LEU A 234 -31.95 6.26 -1.76
N TYR A 235 -31.33 5.76 -0.68
CA TYR A 235 -31.82 4.57 0.02
C TYR A 235 -33.25 4.76 0.48
N GLN A 236 -33.57 5.88 1.14
CA GLN A 236 -34.90 6.21 1.62
C GLN A 236 -35.93 6.32 0.48
N ALA A 237 -35.59 7.01 -0.62
CA ALA A 237 -36.45 7.17 -1.78
C ALA A 237 -36.75 5.85 -2.50
N LEU A 238 -35.86 4.87 -2.42
CA LEU A 238 -36.05 3.52 -2.95
C LEU A 238 -36.69 2.56 -1.95
N GLY A 239 -36.93 3.01 -0.70
CA GLY A 239 -37.50 2.19 0.37
C GLY A 239 -36.56 1.14 0.93
N TRP A 240 -35.25 1.41 0.90
CA TRP A 240 -34.20 0.51 1.35
C TRP A 240 -33.61 0.93 2.68
N ASP A 241 -33.12 -0.04 3.46
CA ASP A 241 -32.36 0.21 4.67
C ASP A 241 -31.02 0.87 4.33
N VAL A 242 -30.61 1.84 5.16
CA VAL A 242 -29.35 2.55 4.99
C VAL A 242 -28.23 1.75 5.66
N PRO A 243 -27.15 1.38 4.94
CA PRO A 243 -26.01 0.74 5.55
C PRO A 243 -25.30 1.62 6.59
N THR A 244 -24.53 1.01 7.47
CA THR A 244 -23.64 1.72 8.39
C THR A 244 -22.46 2.31 7.63
N TYR A 245 -22.11 3.58 7.92
CA TYR A 245 -20.97 4.25 7.31
C TYR A 245 -19.76 4.29 8.24
N ILE A 246 -18.57 4.18 7.64
CA ILE A 246 -17.27 4.34 8.30
C ILE A 246 -16.38 5.14 7.35
N HIS A 247 -16.24 6.45 7.57
CA HIS A 247 -15.42 7.32 6.75
C HIS A 247 -14.01 7.43 7.30
N LEU A 248 -13.05 6.92 6.50
CA LEU A 248 -11.63 6.88 6.83
C LEU A 248 -10.97 8.24 6.57
N PRO A 249 -10.08 8.71 7.46
CA PRO A 249 -9.30 9.92 7.22
C PRO A 249 -8.34 9.74 6.05
N GLY A 250 -7.94 10.84 5.42
CA GLY A 250 -6.99 10.83 4.31
C GLY A 250 -5.59 10.35 4.72
N VAL A 251 -4.82 9.86 3.74
CA VAL A 251 -3.37 9.66 3.89
C VAL A 251 -2.67 10.93 3.45
N LEU A 252 -1.88 11.51 4.33
CA LEU A 252 -1.22 12.80 4.15
C LEU A 252 0.30 12.60 3.99
N ASN A 253 0.94 13.54 3.31
CA ASN A 253 2.39 13.66 3.31
C ASN A 253 2.89 14.42 4.54
N LYS A 254 4.21 14.61 4.66
CA LYS A 254 4.84 15.35 5.78
C LYS A 254 4.39 16.82 5.88
N ASP A 255 3.89 17.39 4.78
CA ASP A 255 3.34 18.76 4.76
C ASP A 255 1.84 18.81 5.10
N HIS A 256 1.26 17.72 5.59
CA HIS A 256 -0.16 17.55 5.86
C HIS A 256 -1.08 17.77 4.65
N LYS A 257 -0.56 17.55 3.43
CA LYS A 257 -1.33 17.54 2.20
C LYS A 257 -1.62 16.11 1.76
N LYS A 258 -2.70 15.92 1.01
CA LYS A 258 -3.05 14.61 0.45
C LYS A 258 -1.86 14.03 -0.32
N LEU A 259 -1.49 12.79 0.02
CA LEU A 259 -0.43 12.06 -0.66
C LEU A 259 -0.75 11.89 -2.15
N SER A 260 0.18 12.21 -3.04
CA SER A 260 -0.04 12.20 -4.48
C SER A 260 1.20 11.75 -5.26
N LYS A 261 0.99 11.22 -6.47
CA LYS A 261 2.04 10.75 -7.40
C LYS A 261 3.14 11.77 -7.71
N ARG A 262 2.90 13.06 -7.51
CA ARG A 262 3.90 14.12 -7.77
C ARG A 262 4.98 14.20 -6.68
N GLN A 263 4.82 13.48 -5.59
CA GLN A 263 5.66 13.59 -4.39
C GLN A 263 6.49 12.33 -4.12
N GLY A 264 6.54 11.38 -5.06
CA GLY A 264 7.29 10.13 -4.97
C GLY A 264 6.41 8.90 -5.19
N ASP A 265 6.91 7.76 -4.73
CA ASP A 265 6.26 6.47 -4.86
C ASP A 265 4.96 6.41 -4.07
N VAL A 266 3.90 5.98 -4.70
CA VAL A 266 2.57 5.94 -4.12
C VAL A 266 1.74 4.73 -4.56
N SER A 267 2.18 4.00 -5.59
CA SER A 267 1.53 2.76 -6.02
C SER A 267 2.05 1.56 -5.22
N VAL A 268 1.24 0.53 -5.06
CA VAL A 268 1.66 -0.72 -4.42
C VAL A 268 2.84 -1.34 -5.16
N GLU A 269 2.87 -1.24 -6.50
CA GLU A 269 3.97 -1.75 -7.33
C GLU A 269 5.29 -1.03 -7.07
N ASP A 270 5.27 0.27 -6.75
CA ASP A 270 6.48 1.00 -6.40
C ASP A 270 7.10 0.42 -5.11
N PHE A 271 6.29 0.25 -4.06
CA PHE A 271 6.76 -0.34 -2.79
C PHE A 271 7.23 -1.78 -2.95
N LYS A 272 6.49 -2.58 -3.71
CA LYS A 272 6.91 -3.94 -4.06
C LYS A 272 8.23 -3.94 -4.83
N GLY A 273 8.41 -3.00 -5.78
CA GLY A 273 9.64 -2.83 -6.55
C GLY A 273 10.85 -2.47 -5.68
N HIS A 274 10.65 -1.72 -4.61
CA HIS A 274 11.67 -1.41 -3.60
C HIS A 274 11.92 -2.55 -2.61
N GLY A 275 11.19 -3.65 -2.73
CA GLY A 275 11.40 -4.83 -1.91
C GLY A 275 10.82 -4.75 -0.50
N TYR A 276 9.77 -3.96 -0.30
CA TYR A 276 8.96 -4.08 0.92
C TYR A 276 8.19 -5.40 0.91
N LEU A 277 8.12 -6.03 2.07
CA LEU A 277 7.32 -7.23 2.28
C LEU A 277 5.83 -6.89 2.41
N PRO A 278 4.93 -7.75 1.92
CA PRO A 278 3.49 -7.48 2.02
C PRO A 278 3.04 -7.31 3.47
N GLU A 279 3.54 -8.13 4.39
CA GLU A 279 3.24 -8.06 5.83
C GLU A 279 3.64 -6.71 6.42
N GLY A 280 4.86 -6.23 6.09
CA GLY A 280 5.38 -4.94 6.56
C GLY A 280 4.54 -3.77 6.04
N LEU A 281 4.20 -3.77 4.75
CA LEU A 281 3.38 -2.71 4.16
C LEU A 281 1.95 -2.73 4.71
N VAL A 282 1.31 -3.89 4.84
CA VAL A 282 -0.06 -4.02 5.37
C VAL A 282 -0.12 -3.61 6.83
N ASN A 283 0.80 -4.09 7.67
CA ASN A 283 0.87 -3.69 9.08
C ASN A 283 1.04 -2.17 9.20
N TYR A 284 1.97 -1.58 8.46
CA TYR A 284 2.18 -0.14 8.48
C TYR A 284 0.92 0.63 8.04
N LEU A 285 0.28 0.24 6.93
CA LEU A 285 -0.92 0.90 6.43
C LEU A 285 -2.10 0.78 7.39
N ALA A 286 -2.22 -0.34 8.12
CA ALA A 286 -3.22 -0.49 9.17
C ALA A 286 -3.05 0.59 10.27
N LEU A 287 -1.82 0.94 10.63
CA LEU A 287 -1.52 1.95 11.63
C LEU A 287 -1.64 3.41 11.12
N VAL A 288 -1.80 3.61 9.79
CA VAL A 288 -1.97 4.97 9.23
C VAL A 288 -3.41 5.43 9.40
N GLY A 289 -3.70 6.08 10.51
CA GLY A 289 -5.04 6.60 10.84
C GLY A 289 -5.87 5.68 11.73
N TRP A 290 -5.26 4.65 12.30
CA TRP A 290 -5.81 3.80 13.35
C TRP A 290 -4.73 3.51 14.40
N SER A 291 -5.12 3.23 15.62
CA SER A 291 -4.20 2.84 16.71
C SER A 291 -4.79 1.73 17.58
N PRO A 292 -4.02 0.70 17.95
CA PRO A 292 -4.45 -0.35 18.86
C PRO A 292 -4.63 0.18 20.29
N GLU A 293 -5.19 -0.64 21.18
CA GLU A 293 -5.43 -0.27 22.56
C GLU A 293 -4.13 -0.18 23.39
N ASP A 294 -3.18 -1.06 23.11
CA ASP A 294 -1.95 -1.30 23.89
C ASP A 294 -0.67 -0.70 23.30
N ASN A 295 -0.78 0.12 22.24
CA ASN A 295 0.35 0.68 21.50
C ASN A 295 1.27 -0.35 20.82
N GLN A 296 0.82 -1.57 20.58
CA GLN A 296 1.54 -2.54 19.74
C GLN A 296 1.74 -1.95 18.33
N GLU A 297 2.88 -2.21 17.72
CA GLU A 297 3.21 -1.67 16.39
C GLU A 297 3.52 -2.76 15.36
N ILE A 298 3.87 -3.96 15.81
CA ILE A 298 4.14 -5.12 14.93
C ILE A 298 3.02 -6.14 15.11
N PHE A 299 2.37 -6.52 14.02
CA PHE A 299 1.19 -7.39 14.02
C PHE A 299 1.25 -8.39 12.88
N SER A 300 1.02 -9.64 13.15
CA SER A 300 0.56 -10.58 12.13
C SER A 300 -0.82 -10.17 11.59
N MET A 301 -1.24 -10.73 10.46
CA MET A 301 -2.57 -10.47 9.91
C MET A 301 -3.68 -10.87 10.89
N ASP A 302 -3.52 -12.01 11.58
CA ASP A 302 -4.51 -12.50 12.55
C ASP A 302 -4.63 -11.57 13.77
N GLU A 303 -3.50 -11.07 14.28
CA GLU A 303 -3.48 -10.07 15.35
C GLU A 303 -4.11 -8.75 14.92
N LEU A 304 -3.86 -8.29 13.67
CA LEU A 304 -4.54 -7.10 13.12
C LEU A 304 -6.06 -7.29 13.06
N ILE A 305 -6.52 -8.46 12.61
CA ILE A 305 -7.95 -8.80 12.55
C ILE A 305 -8.56 -8.76 13.97
N GLU A 306 -7.90 -9.35 14.96
CA GLU A 306 -8.38 -9.37 16.33
C GLU A 306 -8.41 -7.98 16.96
N ALA A 307 -7.36 -7.18 16.77
CA ALA A 307 -7.19 -5.87 17.41
C ALA A 307 -7.99 -4.74 16.75
N PHE A 308 -8.45 -4.92 15.49
CA PHE A 308 -9.05 -3.83 14.73
C PHE A 308 -10.38 -3.35 15.33
N ASP A 309 -10.44 -2.08 15.73
CA ASP A 309 -11.66 -1.42 16.26
C ASP A 309 -11.92 -0.10 15.51
N THR A 310 -13.05 -0.01 14.84
CA THR A 310 -13.48 1.18 14.07
C THR A 310 -13.59 2.42 14.93
N LYS A 311 -13.87 2.28 16.23
CA LYS A 311 -13.95 3.41 17.18
C LYS A 311 -12.60 4.06 17.44
N ARG A 312 -11.51 3.36 17.12
CA ARG A 312 -10.14 3.85 17.27
C ARG A 312 -9.56 4.43 15.98
N ILE A 313 -10.38 4.53 14.93
CA ILE A 313 -10.02 5.25 13.69
C ILE A 313 -9.91 6.74 14.02
N ALA A 314 -8.79 7.36 13.66
CA ALA A 314 -8.55 8.77 13.86
C ALA A 314 -9.52 9.63 13.02
N ARG A 315 -9.88 10.80 13.54
CA ARG A 315 -10.73 11.76 12.81
C ARG A 315 -9.93 12.66 11.86
N THR A 316 -8.61 12.69 12.01
CA THR A 316 -7.68 13.48 11.20
C THR A 316 -6.82 12.58 10.35
N GLY A 317 -6.34 13.10 9.22
CA GLY A 317 -5.49 12.34 8.29
C GLY A 317 -4.22 11.81 8.94
N GLY A 318 -3.86 10.57 8.61
CA GLY A 318 -2.60 9.95 9.03
C GLY A 318 -1.44 10.38 8.12
N VAL A 319 -0.32 10.80 8.72
CA VAL A 319 0.88 11.16 7.96
C VAL A 319 1.65 9.90 7.56
N PHE A 320 1.96 9.78 6.27
CA PHE A 320 2.78 8.69 5.74
C PHE A 320 4.26 8.96 6.06
N ASP A 321 4.87 8.10 6.86
CA ASP A 321 6.28 8.19 7.26
C ASP A 321 7.07 6.96 6.78
N VAL A 322 7.91 7.17 5.77
CA VAL A 322 8.77 6.12 5.18
C VAL A 322 9.71 5.51 6.22
N LYS A 323 10.26 6.31 7.14
CA LYS A 323 11.17 5.78 8.18
C LYS A 323 10.46 4.81 9.12
N LYS A 324 9.19 5.09 9.45
CA LYS A 324 8.38 4.16 10.26
C LYS A 324 8.04 2.90 9.45
N LEU A 325 7.75 3.03 8.16
CA LEU A 325 7.55 1.89 7.29
C LEU A 325 8.81 1.03 7.19
N ASP A 326 9.99 1.63 6.96
CA ASP A 326 11.28 0.94 6.94
C ASP A 326 11.50 0.17 8.25
N TRP A 327 11.28 0.83 9.39
CA TRP A 327 11.42 0.20 10.70
C TRP A 327 10.44 -0.98 10.90
N ILE A 328 9.18 -0.85 10.54
CA ILE A 328 8.21 -1.96 10.61
C ILE A 328 8.65 -3.09 9.67
N ASN A 329 9.03 -2.77 8.43
CA ASN A 329 9.42 -3.77 7.46
C ASN A 329 10.68 -4.54 7.89
N SER A 330 11.64 -3.86 8.54
CA SER A 330 12.86 -4.50 9.04
C SER A 330 12.58 -5.62 10.06
N HIS A 331 11.47 -5.56 10.80
CA HIS A 331 11.09 -6.65 11.69
C HIS A 331 10.73 -7.91 10.92
N TYR A 332 9.92 -7.78 9.88
CA TYR A 332 9.56 -8.92 9.01
C TYR A 332 10.74 -9.44 8.20
N MET A 333 11.65 -8.54 7.77
CA MET A 333 12.90 -8.95 7.12
C MET A 333 13.74 -9.86 8.02
N LYS A 334 13.78 -9.62 9.33
CA LYS A 334 14.52 -10.43 10.31
C LYS A 334 13.86 -11.77 10.62
N GLU A 335 12.56 -11.92 10.35
CA GLU A 335 11.82 -13.17 10.53
C GLU A 335 12.01 -14.14 9.37
N LEU A 336 12.49 -13.68 8.21
CA LEU A 336 12.78 -14.55 7.08
C LEU A 336 13.94 -15.50 7.42
N SER A 337 13.83 -16.74 6.99
CA SER A 337 15.01 -17.61 6.93
C SER A 337 16.01 -17.09 5.88
N ALA A 338 17.28 -17.46 6.01
CA ALA A 338 18.30 -17.07 5.05
C ALA A 338 17.97 -17.53 3.62
N ASP A 339 17.35 -18.70 3.48
CA ASP A 339 16.95 -19.24 2.18
C ASP A 339 15.79 -18.43 1.56
N GLU A 340 14.78 -18.03 2.35
CA GLU A 340 13.70 -17.16 1.90
C GLU A 340 14.23 -15.76 1.52
N LEU A 341 15.11 -15.19 2.36
CA LEU A 341 15.75 -13.91 2.05
C LEU A 341 16.55 -13.98 0.75
N LEU A 342 17.28 -15.05 0.54
CA LEU A 342 18.07 -15.29 -0.69
C LEU A 342 17.14 -15.36 -1.91
N ASP A 343 16.12 -16.21 -1.87
CA ASP A 343 15.19 -16.40 -2.98
C ASP A 343 14.46 -15.10 -3.35
N MET A 344 13.98 -14.36 -2.35
CA MET A 344 13.29 -13.08 -2.57
C MET A 344 14.24 -11.98 -3.07
N SER A 345 15.52 -12.04 -2.73
CA SER A 345 16.53 -11.05 -3.12
C SER A 345 17.14 -11.29 -4.48
N MET A 346 17.02 -12.51 -5.05
CA MET A 346 17.64 -12.88 -6.32
C MET A 346 17.39 -11.88 -7.47
N PRO A 347 16.16 -11.32 -7.67
CA PRO A 347 15.94 -10.33 -8.73
C PRO A 347 16.81 -9.07 -8.60
N TYR A 348 17.10 -8.63 -7.37
CA TYR A 348 17.94 -7.46 -7.09
C TYR A 348 19.42 -7.79 -7.25
N ILE A 349 19.82 -8.97 -6.80
CA ILE A 349 21.19 -9.49 -6.88
C ILE A 349 21.61 -9.68 -8.33
N GLU A 350 20.79 -10.37 -9.15
CA GLU A 350 21.04 -10.59 -10.58
C GLU A 350 21.04 -9.28 -11.37
N LYS A 351 20.15 -8.34 -11.04
CA LYS A 351 20.12 -7.00 -11.64
C LYS A 351 21.40 -6.21 -11.34
N ALA A 352 21.97 -6.39 -10.15
CA ALA A 352 23.24 -5.79 -9.76
C ALA A 352 24.47 -6.52 -10.35
N GLY A 353 24.27 -7.71 -10.92
CA GLY A 353 25.35 -8.51 -11.51
C GLY A 353 26.29 -9.15 -10.50
N LEU A 354 25.86 -9.40 -9.26
CA LEU A 354 26.71 -9.92 -8.20
C LEU A 354 26.94 -11.43 -8.33
N PHE A 355 25.87 -12.21 -8.38
CA PHE A 355 25.88 -13.66 -8.56
C PHE A 355 24.55 -14.17 -9.10
N THR A 356 24.53 -15.42 -9.54
CA THR A 356 23.38 -16.08 -10.20
C THR A 356 22.89 -17.27 -9.37
N LYS A 357 21.70 -17.79 -9.70
CA LYS A 357 21.21 -19.06 -9.12
C LYS A 357 22.18 -20.21 -9.32
N ALA A 358 22.86 -20.28 -10.47
CA ALA A 358 23.85 -21.32 -10.73
C ALA A 358 25.08 -21.21 -9.80
N ASP A 359 25.40 -20.02 -9.33
CA ASP A 359 26.49 -19.84 -8.35
C ASP A 359 26.02 -20.28 -6.96
N VAL A 360 24.78 -19.97 -6.59
CA VAL A 360 24.16 -20.46 -5.35
C VAL A 360 24.11 -21.99 -5.30
N GLU A 361 23.75 -22.65 -6.40
CA GLU A 361 23.70 -24.13 -6.50
C GLU A 361 25.08 -24.79 -6.31
N LYS A 362 26.18 -24.10 -6.65
CA LYS A 362 27.55 -24.62 -6.47
C LYS A 362 28.00 -24.58 -5.00
N ASP A 363 27.61 -23.58 -4.25
CA ASP A 363 27.97 -23.40 -2.85
C ASP A 363 26.82 -22.80 -2.03
N PRO A 364 25.76 -23.57 -1.77
CA PRO A 364 24.57 -23.05 -1.06
C PRO A 364 24.87 -22.54 0.34
N GLU A 365 25.84 -23.16 1.02
CA GLU A 365 26.20 -22.77 2.39
C GLU A 365 26.84 -21.38 2.43
N HIS A 366 27.69 -21.05 1.48
CA HIS A 366 28.31 -19.72 1.37
C HIS A 366 27.22 -18.62 1.26
N TYR A 367 26.24 -18.81 0.38
CA TYR A 367 25.20 -17.80 0.17
C TYR A 367 24.19 -17.73 1.30
N ARG A 368 23.92 -18.85 2.00
CA ARG A 368 23.14 -18.84 3.23
C ARG A 368 23.82 -18.02 4.33
N VAL A 369 25.11 -18.28 4.57
CA VAL A 369 25.89 -17.49 5.54
C VAL A 369 25.99 -16.03 5.14
N LEU A 370 26.04 -15.72 3.83
CA LEU A 370 26.01 -14.34 3.36
C LEU A 370 24.69 -13.67 3.75
N MET A 371 23.54 -14.30 3.52
CA MET A 371 22.23 -13.75 3.90
C MET A 371 22.11 -13.58 5.42
N GLU A 372 22.46 -14.59 6.22
CA GLU A 372 22.51 -14.51 7.69
C GLU A 372 23.38 -13.35 8.17
N THR A 373 24.46 -13.05 7.44
CA THR A 373 25.42 -12.01 7.81
C THR A 373 24.87 -10.60 7.60
N ILE A 374 24.09 -10.36 6.55
CA ILE A 374 23.62 -9.02 6.20
C ILE A 374 22.21 -8.71 6.69
N GLN A 375 21.41 -9.73 7.03
CA GLN A 375 19.97 -9.63 7.31
C GLN A 375 19.61 -8.57 8.36
N ASP A 376 20.36 -8.50 9.46
CA ASP A 376 20.08 -7.57 10.56
C ASP A 376 20.13 -6.08 10.17
N GLY A 377 20.87 -5.77 9.11
CA GLY A 377 21.05 -4.42 8.60
C GLY A 377 20.05 -4.00 7.50
N LEU A 378 19.11 -4.88 7.14
CA LEU A 378 18.21 -4.65 6.02
C LEU A 378 16.85 -4.12 6.47
N ASP A 379 16.40 -3.04 5.85
CA ASP A 379 15.02 -2.58 5.96
C ASP A 379 14.14 -3.14 4.83
N ARG A 380 14.73 -3.47 3.66
CA ARG A 380 14.03 -3.97 2.47
C ARG A 380 14.97 -4.67 1.48
N LEU A 381 14.40 -5.49 0.60
CA LEU A 381 15.16 -6.38 -0.28
C LEU A 381 16.08 -5.66 -1.28
N GLU A 382 15.73 -4.47 -1.74
CA GLU A 382 16.58 -3.71 -2.68
C GLU A 382 17.94 -3.31 -2.10
N GLN A 383 18.09 -3.36 -0.76
CA GLN A 383 19.34 -3.02 -0.08
C GLN A 383 20.34 -4.20 -0.06
N VAL A 384 19.89 -5.41 -0.39
CA VAL A 384 20.75 -6.61 -0.34
C VAL A 384 22.00 -6.48 -1.21
N PRO A 385 21.96 -5.98 -2.46
CA PRO A 385 23.17 -5.80 -3.26
C PRO A 385 24.19 -4.87 -2.59
N GLU A 386 23.76 -3.75 -2.02
CA GLU A 386 24.64 -2.81 -1.31
C GLU A 386 25.22 -3.44 -0.05
N ALA A 387 24.40 -4.17 0.71
CA ALA A 387 24.85 -4.88 1.91
C ALA A 387 25.89 -5.97 1.61
N CYS A 388 25.88 -6.54 0.39
CA CYS A 388 26.90 -7.48 -0.09
C CYS A 388 28.20 -6.80 -0.53
N GLY A 389 28.26 -5.47 -0.58
CA GLY A 389 29.39 -4.71 -1.13
C GLY A 389 30.73 -5.04 -0.46
N PHE A 390 30.73 -5.38 0.83
CA PHE A 390 31.98 -5.80 1.52
C PHE A 390 32.66 -7.01 0.88
N LEU A 391 31.93 -7.82 0.12
CA LEU A 391 32.40 -9.02 -0.55
C LEU A 391 32.72 -8.79 -2.03
N TYR A 392 31.90 -7.97 -2.73
CA TYR A 392 31.91 -7.82 -4.19
C TYR A 392 32.53 -6.50 -4.68
N ASP A 393 32.55 -5.45 -3.86
CA ASP A 393 33.13 -4.17 -4.26
C ASP A 393 34.66 -4.19 -4.16
N ASP A 394 35.30 -3.31 -4.91
CA ASP A 394 36.75 -3.13 -4.82
C ASP A 394 37.13 -2.67 -3.40
N TYR A 395 37.99 -3.45 -2.74
CA TYR A 395 38.45 -3.14 -1.41
C TYR A 395 39.21 -1.82 -1.37
N GLU A 396 38.69 -0.85 -0.66
CA GLU A 396 39.32 0.43 -0.36
C GLU A 396 39.09 0.83 1.11
N VAL A 397 40.02 1.61 1.67
CA VAL A 397 39.87 2.18 3.01
C VAL A 397 39.70 3.67 2.86
N THR A 398 38.46 4.11 2.88
CA THR A 398 38.08 5.53 2.68
C THR A 398 37.63 6.21 3.97
N GLU A 399 37.15 5.46 4.95
CA GLU A 399 36.68 5.98 6.21
C GLU A 399 37.85 6.41 7.11
N GLU A 400 37.75 7.60 7.71
CA GLU A 400 38.77 8.15 8.59
C GLU A 400 39.00 7.26 9.82
N ASP A 401 37.93 6.74 10.42
CA ASP A 401 38.01 5.83 11.58
C ASP A 401 38.70 4.51 11.20
N ALA A 402 38.48 3.97 10.01
CA ALA A 402 39.16 2.75 9.55
C ALA A 402 40.65 3.01 9.30
N LEU A 403 41.01 4.14 8.70
CA LEU A 403 42.39 4.57 8.53
C LEU A 403 43.11 4.76 9.89
N GLU A 404 42.42 5.33 10.88
CA GLU A 404 42.96 5.46 12.24
C GLU A 404 43.28 4.08 12.86
N GLN A 405 42.36 3.12 12.71
CA GLN A 405 42.57 1.76 13.22
C GLN A 405 43.71 1.02 12.52
N ILE A 406 43.86 1.16 11.20
CA ILE A 406 44.99 0.57 10.43
C ILE A 406 46.34 1.21 10.84
N ASN A 407 46.33 2.48 11.24
CA ASN A 407 47.51 3.19 11.71
C ASN A 407 47.75 3.10 13.23
N SER A 408 46.88 2.38 13.96
CA SER A 408 47.05 2.19 15.41
C SER A 408 48.32 1.42 15.75
N GLU A 409 48.83 1.60 16.97
CA GLU A 409 50.06 0.95 17.48
C GLU A 409 49.97 -0.59 17.43
N SER A 410 48.76 -1.15 17.63
CA SER A 410 48.52 -2.59 17.64
C SER A 410 48.36 -3.21 16.24
N ALA A 411 48.03 -2.41 15.23
CA ALA A 411 47.71 -2.91 13.90
C ALA A 411 48.79 -3.76 13.23
N PRO A 412 50.12 -3.40 13.31
CA PRO A 412 51.17 -4.25 12.75
C PRO A 412 51.14 -5.66 13.30
N ALA A 413 51.15 -5.80 14.62
CA ALA A 413 51.18 -7.10 15.28
C ALA A 413 49.95 -7.95 14.95
N VAL A 414 48.78 -7.33 14.80
CA VAL A 414 47.51 -8.00 14.44
C VAL A 414 47.52 -8.45 12.99
N ILE A 415 47.90 -7.57 12.06
CA ILE A 415 47.93 -7.87 10.61
C ILE A 415 48.97 -8.94 10.31
N ASP A 416 50.17 -8.85 10.87
CA ASP A 416 51.24 -9.83 10.66
C ASP A 416 50.86 -11.21 11.24
N ALA A 417 50.24 -11.24 12.43
CA ALA A 417 49.75 -12.49 13.00
C ALA A 417 48.65 -13.14 12.17
N LEU A 418 47.71 -12.35 11.63
CA LEU A 418 46.68 -12.82 10.69
C LEU A 418 47.32 -13.42 9.45
N GLN A 419 48.25 -12.73 8.80
CA GLN A 419 48.89 -13.21 7.57
C GLN A 419 49.68 -14.52 7.80
N GLU A 420 50.44 -14.62 8.92
CA GLU A 420 51.18 -15.82 9.23
C GLU A 420 50.27 -17.04 9.48
N ILE A 421 49.15 -16.85 10.24
CA ILE A 421 48.22 -17.94 10.52
C ILE A 421 47.52 -18.38 9.21
N LEU A 422 47.07 -17.42 8.42
CA LEU A 422 46.34 -17.73 7.16
C LEU A 422 47.26 -18.41 6.13
N LYS A 423 48.52 -18.09 6.04
CA LYS A 423 49.46 -18.74 5.12
C LYS A 423 49.58 -20.24 5.36
N ASP A 424 49.46 -20.66 6.64
CA ASP A 424 49.59 -22.07 7.03
C ASP A 424 48.27 -22.87 6.87
N MET A 425 47.19 -22.24 6.44
CA MET A 425 45.87 -22.89 6.20
C MET A 425 45.68 -23.18 4.70
N ASP A 426 44.99 -24.27 4.34
CA ASP A 426 44.62 -24.54 2.96
C ASP A 426 43.35 -23.77 2.57
N ALA A 427 42.34 -23.83 3.40
CA ALA A 427 41.06 -23.09 3.28
C ALA A 427 40.55 -22.70 4.66
N ILE A 428 39.54 -21.83 4.71
CA ILE A 428 38.91 -21.40 5.96
C ILE A 428 37.49 -21.96 6.00
N SER A 429 37.25 -22.94 6.89
CA SER A 429 35.89 -23.36 7.20
C SER A 429 35.21 -22.35 8.15
N LEU A 430 33.87 -22.46 8.30
CA LEU A 430 33.12 -21.62 9.23
C LEU A 430 33.62 -21.81 10.68
N GLU A 431 34.00 -23.04 11.04
CA GLU A 431 34.57 -23.36 12.36
C GLU A 431 35.96 -22.69 12.55
N ASP A 432 36.80 -22.73 11.51
CA ASP A 432 38.11 -22.07 11.54
C ASP A 432 37.98 -20.55 11.66
N ALA A 433 37.07 -19.95 10.92
CA ALA A 433 36.76 -18.52 10.98
C ALA A 433 36.35 -18.08 12.40
N GLY A 434 35.52 -18.87 13.07
CA GLY A 434 35.12 -18.64 14.46
C GLY A 434 36.27 -18.72 15.48
N LYS A 435 37.35 -19.44 15.15
CA LYS A 435 38.52 -19.63 16.02
C LYS A 435 39.68 -18.70 15.67
N LEU A 436 39.71 -18.15 14.46
CA LEU A 436 40.86 -17.39 13.92
C LEU A 436 41.26 -16.23 14.82
N MET A 437 40.33 -15.40 15.24
CA MET A 437 40.66 -14.24 16.08
C MET A 437 41.23 -14.61 17.46
N LYS A 438 40.86 -15.77 18.03
CA LYS A 438 41.50 -16.30 19.26
C LYS A 438 42.93 -16.75 19.00
N GLN A 439 43.25 -17.29 17.84
CA GLN A 439 44.60 -17.69 17.45
C GLN A 439 45.46 -16.41 17.24
N VAL A 440 44.89 -15.39 16.57
CA VAL A 440 45.56 -14.09 16.38
C VAL A 440 45.84 -13.42 17.71
N GLN A 441 44.92 -13.48 18.68
CA GLN A 441 45.11 -12.96 20.03
C GLN A 441 46.31 -13.63 20.73
N LYS A 442 46.40 -14.97 20.62
CA LYS A 442 47.53 -15.72 21.25
C LYS A 442 48.85 -15.38 20.60
N LYS A 443 48.90 -15.19 19.29
CA LYS A 443 50.12 -14.94 18.54
C LYS A 443 50.60 -13.49 18.66
N SER A 444 49.68 -12.52 18.52
CA SER A 444 50.01 -11.08 18.62
C SER A 444 50.15 -10.56 20.03
N GLY A 445 49.57 -11.25 21.02
CA GLY A 445 49.47 -10.75 22.40
C GLY A 445 48.46 -9.61 22.61
N VAL A 446 47.80 -9.15 21.54
CA VAL A 446 46.83 -8.03 21.56
C VAL A 446 45.43 -8.55 21.92
N LYS A 447 44.63 -7.77 22.65
CA LYS A 447 43.32 -8.16 23.16
C LYS A 447 42.25 -7.08 22.95
N GLY A 448 40.98 -7.51 23.00
CA GLY A 448 39.83 -6.62 23.03
C GLY A 448 39.73 -5.71 21.79
N LYS A 449 39.32 -4.45 21.96
CA LYS A 449 39.13 -3.49 20.88
C LYS A 449 40.39 -3.32 20.01
N ASN A 450 41.56 -3.32 20.59
CA ASN A 450 42.82 -3.17 19.88
C ASN A 450 43.18 -4.37 18.99
N LEU A 451 42.54 -5.54 19.19
CA LEU A 451 42.64 -6.70 18.31
C LEU A 451 41.62 -6.64 17.19
N TYR A 452 40.35 -6.48 17.56
CA TYR A 452 39.23 -6.65 16.60
C TYR A 452 39.06 -5.47 15.65
N MET A 453 39.29 -4.23 16.08
CA MET A 453 39.09 -3.05 15.23
C MET A 453 40.12 -2.95 14.10
N PRO A 454 41.46 -3.09 14.36
CA PRO A 454 42.45 -3.11 13.29
C PRO A 454 42.25 -4.30 12.33
N ALA A 455 41.89 -5.48 12.86
CA ALA A 455 41.63 -6.65 12.03
C ALA A 455 40.44 -6.41 11.09
N ARG A 456 39.32 -5.89 11.61
CA ARG A 456 38.13 -5.55 10.81
C ARG A 456 38.48 -4.49 9.77
N ALA A 457 39.05 -3.37 10.17
CA ALA A 457 39.43 -2.27 9.27
C ALA A 457 40.33 -2.77 8.12
N ALA A 458 41.30 -3.64 8.42
CA ALA A 458 42.20 -4.20 7.42
C ALA A 458 41.53 -5.21 6.48
N MET A 459 40.49 -5.89 6.90
CA MET A 459 39.78 -6.86 6.05
C MET A 459 38.56 -6.25 5.29
N THR A 460 37.90 -5.26 5.87
CA THR A 460 36.66 -4.73 5.29
C THR A 460 36.74 -3.28 4.84
N GLY A 461 37.76 -2.53 5.25
CA GLY A 461 37.84 -1.08 5.04
C GLY A 461 36.97 -0.27 6.00
N ASN A 462 36.24 -0.92 6.92
CA ASN A 462 35.26 -0.32 7.83
C ASN A 462 35.52 -0.74 9.28
N VAL A 463 35.10 0.08 10.24
CA VAL A 463 35.20 -0.25 11.67
C VAL A 463 33.92 -0.89 12.23
N HIS A 464 32.79 -0.70 11.56
CA HIS A 464 31.50 -1.26 11.88
C HIS A 464 31.06 -2.29 10.82
N GLY A 465 30.08 -3.12 11.14
CA GLY A 465 29.54 -4.10 10.21
C GLY A 465 29.17 -5.43 10.87
N PRO A 466 28.81 -6.43 10.08
CA PRO A 466 28.36 -7.75 10.55
C PRO A 466 29.40 -8.51 11.38
N GLU A 467 29.07 -9.70 11.86
CA GLU A 467 29.96 -10.52 12.65
C GLU A 467 31.25 -10.88 11.89
N LEU A 468 32.41 -10.63 12.53
CA LEU A 468 33.71 -10.74 11.89
C LEU A 468 34.03 -12.18 11.48
N SER A 469 33.58 -13.19 12.21
CA SER A 469 33.75 -14.60 11.86
C SER A 469 33.07 -14.94 10.53
N ASN A 470 31.87 -14.46 10.29
CA ASN A 470 31.17 -14.67 9.03
C ASN A 470 31.89 -13.96 7.86
N ILE A 471 32.34 -12.73 8.09
CA ILE A 471 33.12 -11.98 7.08
C ILE A 471 34.41 -12.73 6.72
N ILE A 472 35.10 -13.29 7.71
CA ILE A 472 36.32 -14.08 7.49
C ILE A 472 36.02 -15.32 6.62
N TYR A 473 34.93 -16.04 6.91
CA TYR A 473 34.52 -17.20 6.12
C TYR A 473 34.17 -16.79 4.68
N LEU A 474 33.36 -15.74 4.51
CA LEU A 474 32.87 -15.29 3.22
C LEU A 474 33.97 -14.73 2.32
N LEU A 475 34.92 -13.99 2.84
CA LEU A 475 36.08 -13.48 2.10
C LEU A 475 37.06 -14.61 1.70
N GLY A 476 37.19 -15.60 2.56
CA GLY A 476 38.16 -16.67 2.35
C GLY A 476 39.64 -16.23 2.50
N LYS A 477 40.51 -17.20 2.52
CA LYS A 477 41.94 -16.99 2.77
C LYS A 477 42.60 -16.02 1.79
N ASP A 478 42.41 -16.26 0.49
CA ASP A 478 43.15 -15.55 -0.54
C ASP A 478 42.78 -14.07 -0.62
N GLU A 479 41.47 -13.78 -0.54
CA GLU A 479 41.02 -12.39 -0.53
C GLU A 479 41.43 -11.66 0.77
N ILE A 480 41.36 -12.30 1.92
CA ILE A 480 41.85 -11.71 3.16
C ILE A 480 43.35 -11.37 3.06
N LEU A 481 44.19 -12.29 2.59
CA LEU A 481 45.61 -12.04 2.43
C LEU A 481 45.88 -10.85 1.49
N LYS A 482 45.14 -10.75 0.40
CA LYS A 482 45.25 -9.63 -0.55
C LYS A 482 44.83 -8.31 0.10
N ARG A 483 43.75 -8.27 0.87
CA ARG A 483 43.28 -7.07 1.58
C ARG A 483 44.24 -6.64 2.70
N LEU A 484 44.76 -7.59 3.45
CA LEU A 484 45.79 -7.30 4.48
C LEU A 484 47.03 -6.69 3.88
N GLU A 485 47.47 -7.13 2.69
CA GLU A 485 48.60 -6.56 1.99
C GLU A 485 48.33 -5.13 1.50
N LYS A 486 47.12 -4.92 0.93
CA LYS A 486 46.66 -3.58 0.51
C LYS A 486 46.51 -2.65 1.71
N ALA A 487 46.00 -3.15 2.86
CA ALA A 487 45.83 -2.38 4.09
C ALA A 487 47.18 -1.82 4.60
N LYS A 488 48.30 -2.56 4.42
CA LYS A 488 49.64 -2.07 4.76
C LYS A 488 50.03 -0.84 3.95
N SER A 489 49.53 -0.66 2.73
CA SER A 489 49.84 0.53 1.91
C SER A 489 49.19 1.81 2.41
N TYR A 490 48.13 1.72 3.24
CA TYR A 490 47.49 2.87 3.89
C TYR A 490 48.15 3.29 5.19
N ARG A 491 49.16 2.55 5.65
CA ARG A 491 49.89 2.89 6.87
C ARG A 491 50.92 4.00 6.59
N LYS A 492 50.93 4.98 7.50
CA LYS A 492 51.85 6.13 7.47
C LYS A 492 53.14 5.82 8.18
#